data_a02ceef306610eb35a5597f932aa5ebc
#
_entry.id   a02ceef306610eb35a5597f932aa5ebc
#
_cell.length_a   1.000
_cell.length_b   1.000
_cell.length_c   1.000
_cell.angle_alpha   90.00
_cell.angle_beta   90.00
_cell.angle_gamma   90.00
#
_symmetry.space_group_name_H-M   'P 1'
#
loop_
_entity.id
_entity.type
_entity.pdbx_description
1 polymer ?
#
loop_
_entity_poly.entity_id
_entity_poly.type
_entity_poly.pdbx_seq_one_letter_code
_entity_poly.pdbx_strand_id
1 'polypeptide(L)'
;MQKCGVLEKDDKIILQSKSILSECDLCDNCLGRFFVSSTNLSSGRRLGNKIRNSINFRIATKCYICKNLFSNIDLYVKMMQNMSTEYEFSTFTVGAILKQSIIERDDKLRSRFHLRGVDGIKTDVTKELGKKFIRKTKKRIDHLLPDVTFTINFKTEQCNVKTKPVFLYGRYVKDKRGLPQKEESCRDCMGKGCIFCNNHGIVSFDGVEGKISKFLYEKFKTERVKFTWIGGEDKTSLVMGNGRPFFAKLLSPKKRNVRLAKKSNLNEIMIHDLRKIDHIPNGSIQFKSKTKMLVSTKNNLSSNKLKKLKQLTDTPIEITDSNKQYKKRIYKLKYK
;
A
#
# COMPACT_ATOMS: atom_id res chain seq x y z
N MET A 1 -11.32 -51.42 9.36
CA MET A 1 -10.03 -51.02 9.95
C MET A 1 -9.81 -49.49 10.16
N GLN A 2 -10.74 -48.59 9.77
CA GLN A 2 -10.59 -47.14 9.96
C GLN A 2 -11.04 -46.58 11.34
N LYS A 3 -11.79 -47.33 12.12
CA LYS A 3 -12.27 -46.88 13.47
C LYS A 3 -11.20 -46.93 14.57
N CYS A 4 -10.25 -47.84 14.52
CA CYS A 4 -9.24 -48.03 15.56
C CYS A 4 -8.26 -46.86 15.64
N GLY A 5 -7.76 -46.33 14.52
CA GLY A 5 -6.81 -45.22 14.51
C GLY A 5 -7.35 -43.82 14.90
N VAL A 6 -8.68 -43.64 14.90
CA VAL A 6 -9.35 -42.41 15.33
C VAL A 6 -9.47 -42.38 16.86
N LEU A 7 -9.79 -43.51 17.48
CA LEU A 7 -9.87 -43.65 18.95
C LEU A 7 -8.51 -43.41 19.61
N GLU A 8 -7.42 -44.01 19.09
CA GLU A 8 -6.06 -43.82 19.62
C GLU A 8 -5.56 -42.35 19.53
N LYS A 9 -5.92 -41.62 18.49
CA LYS A 9 -5.60 -40.19 18.37
C LYS A 9 -6.38 -39.33 19.37
N ASP A 10 -7.64 -39.60 19.57
CA ASP A 10 -8.46 -38.86 20.51
C ASP A 10 -7.98 -39.11 21.97
N ASP A 11 -7.60 -40.34 22.33
CA ASP A 11 -7.02 -40.66 23.64
C ASP A 11 -5.69 -39.95 23.90
N LYS A 12 -4.82 -39.87 22.90
CA LYS A 12 -3.55 -39.13 22.99
C LYS A 12 -3.76 -37.64 23.21
N ILE A 13 -4.72 -37.03 22.51
CA ILE A 13 -5.09 -35.62 22.70
C ILE A 13 -5.62 -35.38 24.11
N ILE A 14 -6.46 -36.24 24.59
CA ILE A 14 -7.04 -36.17 25.94
C ILE A 14 -5.98 -36.27 27.03
N LEU A 15 -5.03 -37.24 26.94
CA LEU A 15 -3.96 -37.40 27.87
C LEU A 15 -3.03 -36.19 27.90
N GLN A 16 -2.63 -35.71 26.71
CA GLN A 16 -1.75 -34.54 26.59
C GLN A 16 -2.45 -33.27 27.10
N SER A 17 -3.77 -33.13 26.85
CA SER A 17 -4.56 -32.02 27.38
C SER A 17 -4.66 -32.01 28.89
N LYS A 18 -4.83 -33.18 29.52
CA LYS A 18 -4.83 -33.33 30.98
C LYS A 18 -3.48 -32.88 31.55
N SER A 19 -2.38 -33.35 30.97
CA SER A 19 -1.03 -32.96 31.38
C SER A 19 -0.79 -31.45 31.25
N ILE A 20 -1.23 -30.80 30.18
CA ILE A 20 -1.12 -29.34 30.02
C ILE A 20 -1.96 -28.61 31.08
N LEU A 21 -3.21 -29.03 31.28
CA LEU A 21 -4.14 -28.36 32.20
C LEU A 21 -3.80 -28.58 33.70
N SER A 22 -3.08 -29.63 34.04
CA SER A 22 -2.56 -29.81 35.41
C SER A 22 -1.48 -28.77 35.75
N GLU A 23 -0.76 -28.22 34.74
CA GLU A 23 0.32 -27.27 35.00
C GLU A 23 -0.15 -25.82 34.84
N CYS A 24 -1.12 -25.55 33.98
CA CYS A 24 -1.56 -24.17 33.72
C CYS A 24 -2.99 -24.05 33.23
N ASP A 25 -3.67 -23.04 33.70
CA ASP A 25 -5.03 -22.70 33.28
C ASP A 25 -5.04 -22.13 31.86
N LEU A 26 -5.74 -22.78 30.92
CA LEU A 26 -5.91 -22.30 29.56
C LEU A 26 -7.38 -22.04 29.25
N CYS A 27 -7.67 -21.05 28.39
CA CYS A 27 -8.97 -20.90 27.77
C CYS A 27 -9.17 -21.92 26.63
N ASP A 28 -10.40 -22.14 26.21
CA ASP A 28 -10.71 -23.11 25.15
C ASP A 28 -9.98 -22.82 23.84
N ASN A 29 -9.82 -21.53 23.46
CA ASN A 29 -9.03 -21.19 22.27
C ASN A 29 -7.58 -21.65 22.39
N CYS A 30 -6.92 -21.35 23.52
CA CYS A 30 -5.52 -21.70 23.73
C CYS A 30 -5.29 -23.20 23.89
N LEU A 31 -6.20 -23.92 24.51
CA LEU A 31 -6.15 -25.38 24.60
C LEU A 31 -6.38 -26.03 23.23
N GLY A 32 -7.49 -25.71 22.59
CA GLY A 32 -7.89 -26.38 21.36
C GLY A 32 -6.98 -26.09 20.16
N ARG A 33 -6.40 -24.88 20.04
CA ARG A 33 -5.50 -24.56 18.93
C ARG A 33 -4.26 -25.45 18.86
N PHE A 34 -3.84 -26.04 19.97
CA PHE A 34 -2.70 -26.97 20.01
C PHE A 34 -2.99 -28.28 19.26
N PHE A 35 -4.24 -28.61 19.07
CA PHE A 35 -4.67 -29.90 18.50
C PHE A 35 -5.48 -29.77 17.20
N VAL A 36 -5.73 -28.53 16.71
CA VAL A 36 -6.53 -28.29 15.49
C VAL A 36 -5.94 -29.01 14.28
N SER A 37 -4.62 -29.01 14.11
CA SER A 37 -3.93 -29.69 12.99
C SER A 37 -4.07 -31.21 13.03
N SER A 38 -4.36 -31.77 14.19
CA SER A 38 -4.53 -33.23 14.39
C SER A 38 -5.96 -33.69 14.26
N THR A 39 -6.91 -32.79 14.05
CA THR A 39 -8.35 -33.06 13.98
C THR A 39 -9.00 -32.43 12.76
N ASN A 40 -10.22 -32.83 12.43
CA ASN A 40 -11.00 -32.23 11.33
C ASN A 40 -11.73 -30.93 11.74
N LEU A 41 -11.48 -30.41 12.95
CA LEU A 41 -12.09 -29.18 13.44
C LEU A 41 -11.21 -27.98 13.12
N SER A 42 -11.79 -26.97 12.47
CA SER A 42 -11.10 -25.72 12.09
C SER A 42 -11.14 -24.62 13.15
N SER A 43 -11.78 -24.88 14.32
CA SER A 43 -11.93 -23.89 15.39
C SER A 43 -11.31 -24.39 16.69
N GLY A 44 -10.22 -23.71 17.11
CA GLY A 44 -9.59 -23.99 18.40
C GLY A 44 -10.55 -23.86 19.57
N ARG A 45 -11.44 -22.85 19.57
CA ARG A 45 -12.45 -22.70 20.63
C ARG A 45 -13.38 -23.90 20.74
N ARG A 46 -13.93 -24.39 19.61
CA ARG A 46 -14.84 -25.54 19.60
C ARG A 46 -14.11 -26.82 20.07
N LEU A 47 -12.90 -27.03 19.58
CA LEU A 47 -12.11 -28.21 19.96
C LEU A 47 -11.72 -28.14 21.44
N GLY A 48 -11.25 -27.00 21.94
CA GLY A 48 -10.90 -26.84 23.36
C GLY A 48 -12.08 -27.07 24.29
N ASN A 49 -13.26 -26.55 23.92
CA ASN A 49 -14.51 -26.82 24.66
C ASN A 49 -14.84 -28.32 24.66
N LYS A 50 -14.77 -29.01 23.50
CA LYS A 50 -14.99 -30.45 23.39
C LYS A 50 -14.04 -31.24 24.28
N ILE A 51 -12.72 -30.93 24.21
CA ILE A 51 -11.70 -31.58 25.04
C ILE A 51 -12.00 -31.34 26.52
N ARG A 52 -12.30 -30.13 26.93
CA ARG A 52 -12.58 -29.80 28.33
C ARG A 52 -13.78 -30.55 28.89
N ASN A 53 -14.85 -30.64 28.10
CA ASN A 53 -16.06 -31.41 28.49
C ASN A 53 -15.72 -32.90 28.61
N SER A 54 -14.91 -33.47 27.72
CA SER A 54 -14.51 -34.88 27.77
C SER A 54 -13.68 -35.23 29.01
N ILE A 55 -12.95 -34.28 29.56
CA ILE A 55 -12.11 -34.49 30.76
C ILE A 55 -12.74 -33.92 32.05
N ASN A 56 -13.91 -33.32 31.94
CA ASN A 56 -14.63 -32.64 33.04
C ASN A 56 -13.77 -31.64 33.82
N PHE A 57 -13.05 -30.80 33.09
CA PHE A 57 -12.11 -29.83 33.68
C PHE A 57 -12.73 -28.42 33.71
N ARG A 58 -12.52 -27.69 34.82
CA ARG A 58 -13.06 -26.33 34.99
C ARG A 58 -12.59 -25.34 33.94
N ILE A 59 -13.39 -24.31 33.64
CA ILE A 59 -13.03 -23.22 32.77
C ILE A 59 -12.08 -22.28 33.52
N ALA A 60 -10.97 -21.89 32.89
CA ALA A 60 -10.03 -20.95 33.45
C ALA A 60 -10.63 -19.53 33.55
N THR A 61 -10.53 -18.90 34.70
CA THR A 61 -10.92 -17.50 34.91
C THR A 61 -9.93 -16.55 34.19
N LYS A 62 -8.66 -16.92 34.15
CA LYS A 62 -7.62 -16.16 33.48
C LYS A 62 -6.66 -17.12 32.76
N CYS A 63 -6.65 -17.06 31.44
CA CYS A 63 -5.78 -17.90 30.63
C CYS A 63 -4.30 -17.57 30.85
N TYR A 64 -3.49 -18.60 31.12
CA TYR A 64 -2.03 -18.45 31.30
C TYR A 64 -1.36 -17.80 30.09
N ILE A 65 -1.67 -18.27 28.86
CA ILE A 65 -1.03 -17.77 27.64
C ILE A 65 -1.57 -16.39 27.25
N CYS A 66 -2.86 -16.32 26.87
CA CYS A 66 -3.40 -15.14 26.18
C CYS A 66 -3.92 -14.04 27.12
N LYS A 67 -3.99 -14.30 28.43
CA LYS A 67 -4.56 -13.37 29.41
C LYS A 67 -5.93 -12.83 28.98
N ASN A 68 -6.79 -13.72 28.50
CA ASN A 68 -8.16 -13.48 28.02
C ASN A 68 -8.27 -12.64 26.73
N LEU A 69 -7.19 -12.52 25.92
CA LEU A 69 -7.21 -11.82 24.64
C LEU A 69 -8.30 -12.36 23.72
N PHE A 70 -8.45 -13.69 23.62
CA PHE A 70 -9.46 -14.30 22.75
C PHE A 70 -10.90 -14.01 23.22
N SER A 71 -11.14 -13.76 24.48
CA SER A 71 -12.46 -13.36 25.00
C SER A 71 -12.84 -11.96 24.53
N ASN A 72 -11.82 -11.07 24.38
CA ASN A 72 -12.01 -9.68 23.97
C ASN A 72 -11.85 -9.46 22.47
N ILE A 73 -11.72 -10.52 21.67
CA ILE A 73 -11.40 -10.42 20.24
C ILE A 73 -12.45 -9.64 19.45
N ASP A 74 -13.71 -9.67 19.88
CA ASP A 74 -14.82 -8.95 19.25
C ASP A 74 -14.66 -7.42 19.35
N LEU A 75 -14.05 -6.93 20.42
CA LEU A 75 -13.69 -5.51 20.57
C LEU A 75 -12.74 -5.08 19.45
N TYR A 76 -11.70 -5.84 19.20
CA TYR A 76 -10.71 -5.53 18.16
C TYR A 76 -11.30 -5.66 16.75
N VAL A 77 -12.22 -6.62 16.53
CA VAL A 77 -12.98 -6.70 15.27
C VAL A 77 -13.85 -5.46 15.06
N LYS A 78 -14.49 -4.94 16.13
CA LYS A 78 -15.24 -3.67 16.06
C LYS A 78 -14.34 -2.48 15.73
N MET A 79 -13.14 -2.42 16.31
CA MET A 79 -12.15 -1.39 15.94
C MET A 79 -11.77 -1.48 14.45
N MET A 80 -11.51 -2.68 13.93
CA MET A 80 -11.26 -2.88 12.49
C MET A 80 -12.46 -2.42 11.65
N GLN A 81 -13.69 -2.73 12.05
CA GLN A 81 -14.90 -2.29 11.35
C GLN A 81 -15.00 -0.77 11.30
N ASN A 82 -14.83 -0.09 12.43
CA ASN A 82 -14.87 1.37 12.51
C ASN A 82 -13.82 2.00 11.56
N MET A 83 -12.57 1.52 11.62
CA MET A 83 -11.52 2.01 10.72
C MET A 83 -11.81 1.69 9.25
N SER A 84 -12.48 0.58 8.96
CA SER A 84 -12.76 0.13 7.59
C SER A 84 -13.78 1.02 6.87
N THR A 85 -14.61 1.77 7.57
CA THR A 85 -15.64 2.65 6.97
C THR A 85 -15.07 3.77 6.12
N GLU A 86 -13.82 4.17 6.41
CA GLU A 86 -13.14 5.22 5.67
C GLU A 86 -12.52 4.76 4.35
N TYR A 87 -12.40 3.44 4.12
CA TYR A 87 -11.64 2.88 3.03
C TYR A 87 -12.49 2.05 2.08
N GLU A 88 -12.28 2.22 0.79
CA GLU A 88 -12.79 1.31 -0.25
C GLU A 88 -11.78 0.19 -0.49
N PHE A 89 -12.21 -1.06 -0.28
CA PHE A 89 -11.38 -2.23 -0.55
C PHE A 89 -12.24 -3.46 -0.84
N SER A 90 -11.67 -4.43 -1.52
CA SER A 90 -12.25 -5.74 -1.80
C SER A 90 -11.55 -6.83 -1.02
N THR A 91 -10.24 -6.68 -0.85
CA THR A 91 -9.37 -7.64 -0.17
C THR A 91 -8.63 -7.01 1.01
N PHE A 92 -8.38 -7.81 2.03
CA PHE A 92 -7.66 -7.37 3.21
C PHE A 92 -6.78 -8.47 3.79
N THR A 93 -5.83 -8.07 4.66
CA THR A 93 -5.12 -8.97 5.57
C THR A 93 -5.07 -8.38 6.97
N VAL A 94 -4.77 -9.24 7.95
CA VAL A 94 -4.70 -8.84 9.37
C VAL A 94 -3.31 -9.14 9.92
N GLY A 95 -2.70 -8.13 10.53
CA GLY A 95 -1.50 -8.23 11.34
C GLY A 95 -1.82 -8.09 12.83
N ALA A 96 -0.97 -8.62 13.69
CA ALA A 96 -1.06 -8.47 15.14
C ALA A 96 0.31 -8.16 15.75
N ILE A 97 0.34 -7.21 16.68
CA ILE A 97 1.50 -6.92 17.55
C ILE A 97 1.09 -7.31 18.96
N LEU A 98 1.59 -8.45 19.44
CA LEU A 98 1.31 -8.98 20.78
C LEU A 98 2.33 -8.48 21.80
N LYS A 99 1.97 -8.54 23.09
CA LYS A 99 2.93 -8.39 24.19
C LYS A 99 3.90 -9.56 24.15
N GLN A 100 5.19 -9.29 24.30
CA GLN A 100 6.24 -10.30 24.22
C GLN A 100 6.00 -11.47 25.21
N SER A 101 5.53 -11.16 26.41
CA SER A 101 5.21 -12.16 27.42
C SER A 101 4.08 -13.15 27.03
N ILE A 102 3.21 -12.79 26.06
CA ILE A 102 2.21 -13.72 25.51
C ILE A 102 2.90 -14.74 24.59
N ILE A 103 3.81 -14.25 23.74
CA ILE A 103 4.57 -15.08 22.81
C ILE A 103 5.45 -16.07 23.59
N GLU A 104 6.19 -15.58 24.57
CA GLU A 104 7.09 -16.39 25.41
C GLU A 104 6.36 -17.51 26.15
N ARG A 105 5.19 -17.22 26.75
CA ARG A 105 4.37 -18.25 27.41
C ARG A 105 3.86 -19.29 26.43
N ASP A 106 3.51 -18.88 25.22
CA ASP A 106 3.09 -19.79 24.17
C ASP A 106 4.24 -20.71 23.74
N ASP A 107 5.39 -20.13 23.46
CA ASP A 107 6.59 -20.85 23.03
C ASP A 107 7.06 -21.83 24.13
N LYS A 108 7.05 -21.39 25.38
CA LYS A 108 7.42 -22.22 26.55
C LYS A 108 6.53 -23.47 26.63
N LEU A 109 5.21 -23.33 26.50
CA LEU A 109 4.32 -24.49 26.55
C LEU A 109 4.47 -25.40 25.34
N ARG A 110 4.58 -24.83 24.14
CA ARG A 110 4.79 -25.62 22.92
C ARG A 110 6.09 -26.44 22.98
N SER A 111 7.16 -25.85 23.50
CA SER A 111 8.43 -26.54 23.70
C SER A 111 8.31 -27.63 24.76
N ARG A 112 7.76 -27.29 25.93
CA ARG A 112 7.68 -28.22 27.10
C ARG A 112 6.84 -29.47 26.79
N PHE A 113 5.73 -29.30 26.06
CA PHE A 113 4.84 -30.41 25.71
C PHE A 113 5.09 -30.96 24.29
N HIS A 114 6.21 -30.62 23.68
CA HIS A 114 6.61 -31.08 22.33
C HIS A 114 5.50 -30.97 21.28
N LEU A 115 4.76 -29.84 21.27
CA LEU A 115 3.65 -29.57 20.37
C LEU A 115 4.19 -29.15 19.00
N ARG A 116 4.59 -30.13 18.18
CA ARG A 116 5.15 -29.92 16.84
C ARG A 116 4.06 -29.59 15.83
N GLY A 117 4.40 -28.74 14.83
CA GLY A 117 3.47 -28.37 13.74
C GLY A 117 2.32 -27.46 14.16
N VAL A 118 2.37 -26.90 15.38
CA VAL A 118 1.38 -25.95 15.87
C VAL A 118 1.83 -24.52 15.59
N ASP A 119 0.94 -23.75 14.96
CA ASP A 119 1.16 -22.33 14.74
C ASP A 119 1.37 -21.56 16.06
N GLY A 120 2.20 -20.51 16.02
CA GLY A 120 2.32 -19.59 17.14
C GLY A 120 1.03 -18.80 17.39
N ILE A 121 0.81 -18.37 18.62
CA ILE A 121 -0.40 -17.65 19.04
C ILE A 121 -0.72 -16.41 18.15
N LYS A 122 0.29 -15.75 17.61
CA LYS A 122 0.11 -14.61 16.70
C LYS A 122 -0.68 -14.99 15.46
N THR A 123 -0.36 -16.13 14.85
CA THR A 123 -1.06 -16.67 13.67
C THR A 123 -2.51 -16.98 14.01
N ASP A 124 -2.78 -17.61 15.15
CA ASP A 124 -4.14 -17.93 15.55
C ASP A 124 -4.99 -16.69 15.85
N VAL A 125 -4.42 -15.69 16.50
CA VAL A 125 -5.07 -14.39 16.73
C VAL A 125 -5.45 -13.73 15.42
N THR A 126 -4.52 -13.65 14.44
CA THR A 126 -4.81 -13.04 13.14
C THR A 126 -5.84 -13.83 12.34
N LYS A 127 -5.80 -15.17 12.41
CA LYS A 127 -6.82 -16.05 11.80
C LYS A 127 -8.22 -15.80 12.40
N GLU A 128 -8.33 -15.72 13.72
CA GLU A 128 -9.63 -15.48 14.38
C GLU A 128 -10.18 -14.08 14.13
N LEU A 129 -9.33 -13.04 14.15
CA LEU A 129 -9.70 -11.68 13.74
C LEU A 129 -10.22 -11.67 12.31
N GLY A 130 -9.48 -12.27 11.38
CA GLY A 130 -9.84 -12.36 9.97
C GLY A 130 -11.17 -13.08 9.75
N LYS A 131 -11.36 -14.26 10.35
CA LYS A 131 -12.62 -15.02 10.25
C LYS A 131 -13.83 -14.21 10.73
N LYS A 132 -13.70 -13.53 11.88
CA LYS A 132 -14.79 -12.70 12.42
C LYS A 132 -15.05 -11.47 11.56
N PHE A 133 -13.99 -10.82 11.05
CA PHE A 133 -14.13 -9.67 10.17
C PHE A 133 -14.78 -10.02 8.83
N ILE A 134 -14.45 -11.18 8.22
CA ILE A 134 -15.13 -11.69 7.00
C ILE A 134 -16.64 -11.83 7.24
N ARG A 135 -17.03 -12.46 8.37
CA ARG A 135 -18.45 -12.66 8.68
C ARG A 135 -19.23 -11.35 8.76
N LYS A 136 -18.57 -10.29 9.26
CA LYS A 136 -19.17 -8.97 9.43
C LYS A 136 -19.19 -8.13 8.15
N THR A 137 -18.15 -8.21 7.33
CA THR A 137 -17.96 -7.31 6.19
C THR A 137 -18.15 -7.96 4.82
N LYS A 138 -18.16 -9.31 4.77
CA LYS A 138 -18.18 -10.10 3.53
C LYS A 138 -16.99 -9.83 2.59
N LYS A 139 -15.95 -9.17 3.07
CA LYS A 139 -14.71 -8.93 2.33
C LYS A 139 -13.84 -10.20 2.31
N ARG A 140 -12.90 -10.28 1.34
CA ARG A 140 -12.04 -11.46 1.16
C ARG A 140 -10.66 -11.23 1.78
N ILE A 141 -10.08 -12.28 2.36
CA ILE A 141 -8.66 -12.27 2.77
C ILE A 141 -7.78 -12.50 1.54
N ASP A 142 -6.72 -11.69 1.45
CA ASP A 142 -5.61 -11.86 0.52
C ASP A 142 -4.31 -11.60 1.30
N HIS A 143 -3.46 -12.61 1.40
CA HIS A 143 -2.19 -12.50 2.13
C HIS A 143 -1.04 -11.98 1.27
N LEU A 144 -1.16 -12.01 -0.06
CA LEU A 144 -0.11 -11.61 -0.98
C LEU A 144 -0.21 -10.15 -1.38
N LEU A 145 -1.38 -9.73 -1.87
CA LEU A 145 -1.59 -8.39 -2.43
C LEU A 145 -2.88 -7.74 -1.91
N PRO A 146 -3.07 -7.62 -0.59
CA PRO A 146 -4.29 -7.05 -0.03
C PRO A 146 -4.43 -5.56 -0.39
N ASP A 147 -5.67 -5.12 -0.61
CA ASP A 147 -5.99 -3.69 -0.76
C ASP A 147 -5.69 -2.93 0.53
N VAL A 148 -6.01 -3.58 1.67
CA VAL A 148 -5.88 -3.00 3.01
C VAL A 148 -5.27 -4.01 3.98
N THR A 149 -4.34 -3.56 4.80
CA THR A 149 -3.78 -4.31 5.93
C THR A 149 -4.22 -3.65 7.22
N PHE A 150 -4.98 -4.37 8.04
CA PHE A 150 -5.31 -3.97 9.42
C PHE A 150 -4.26 -4.56 10.36
N THR A 151 -3.61 -3.74 11.17
CA THR A 151 -2.67 -4.21 12.19
C THR A 151 -3.18 -3.83 13.56
N ILE A 152 -3.56 -4.84 14.36
CA ILE A 152 -3.97 -4.64 15.74
C ILE A 152 -2.76 -4.67 16.64
N ASN A 153 -2.51 -3.57 17.32
CA ASN A 153 -1.49 -3.47 18.36
C ASN A 153 -2.13 -3.73 19.74
N PHE A 154 -1.95 -4.92 20.27
CA PHE A 154 -2.48 -5.33 21.58
C PHE A 154 -1.70 -4.75 22.77
N LYS A 155 -0.57 -4.05 22.53
CA LYS A 155 0.16 -3.33 23.57
C LYS A 155 -0.47 -1.97 23.85
N THR A 156 -0.85 -1.26 22.76
CA THR A 156 -1.42 0.10 22.81
C THR A 156 -2.92 0.13 22.56
N GLU A 157 -3.53 -1.03 22.30
CA GLU A 157 -4.95 -1.20 21.99
C GLU A 157 -5.41 -0.33 20.80
N GLN A 158 -4.60 -0.29 19.75
CA GLN A 158 -4.84 0.50 18.55
C GLN A 158 -4.96 -0.37 17.30
N CYS A 159 -5.75 0.11 16.33
CA CYS A 159 -5.84 -0.47 15.00
C CYS A 159 -5.19 0.47 13.98
N ASN A 160 -4.10 0.04 13.36
CA ASN A 160 -3.44 0.76 12.29
C ASN A 160 -3.88 0.21 10.93
N VAL A 161 -4.12 1.11 9.98
CA VAL A 161 -4.53 0.76 8.62
C VAL A 161 -3.45 1.17 7.64
N LYS A 162 -3.04 0.24 6.78
CA LYS A 162 -2.15 0.50 5.65
C LYS A 162 -2.84 0.06 4.37
N THR A 163 -2.89 0.93 3.37
CA THR A 163 -3.50 0.61 2.08
C THR A 163 -2.44 0.39 1.00
N LYS A 164 -2.75 -0.48 0.05
CA LYS A 164 -1.96 -0.67 -1.16
C LYS A 164 -2.00 0.63 -1.97
N PRO A 165 -0.87 1.13 -2.49
CA PRO A 165 -0.87 2.31 -3.35
C PRO A 165 -1.69 2.08 -4.62
N VAL A 166 -2.20 3.16 -5.21
CA VAL A 166 -2.80 3.17 -6.55
C VAL A 166 -1.82 3.82 -7.50
N PHE A 167 -1.59 3.21 -8.65
CA PHE A 167 -0.73 3.74 -9.69
C PHE A 167 -1.59 4.23 -10.86
N LEU A 168 -1.22 5.40 -11.38
CA LEU A 168 -1.89 6.03 -12.50
C LEU A 168 -0.89 6.38 -13.60
N TYR A 169 -1.34 6.26 -14.84
CA TYR A 169 -0.75 6.90 -16.00
C TYR A 169 -1.67 8.00 -16.48
N GLY A 170 -1.12 9.11 -16.91
CA GLY A 170 -1.88 10.21 -17.52
C GLY A 170 -1.01 11.06 -18.41
N ARG A 171 -1.64 11.99 -19.10
CA ARG A 171 -0.98 13.04 -19.88
C ARG A 171 -1.56 14.38 -19.50
N TYR A 172 -0.76 15.44 -19.56
CA TYR A 172 -1.27 16.80 -19.35
C TYR A 172 -0.89 17.74 -20.48
N VAL A 173 -1.75 18.66 -20.75
CA VAL A 173 -1.54 19.83 -21.60
C VAL A 173 -1.44 21.05 -20.68
N LYS A 174 -0.53 21.98 -20.98
CA LYS A 174 -0.35 23.24 -20.29
C LYS A 174 -0.43 24.36 -21.31
N ASP A 175 -1.46 25.17 -21.22
CA ASP A 175 -1.76 26.25 -22.15
C ASP A 175 -1.26 27.62 -21.69
N LYS A 176 -0.78 27.72 -20.44
CA LYS A 176 -0.22 28.93 -19.85
C LYS A 176 1.28 28.77 -19.52
N ARG A 177 2.04 29.82 -19.79
CA ARG A 177 3.45 29.94 -19.37
C ARG A 177 3.54 30.37 -17.92
N GLY A 178 4.70 30.19 -17.29
CA GLY A 178 4.95 30.61 -15.90
C GLY A 178 4.68 29.51 -14.86
N LEU A 179 4.04 28.39 -15.23
CA LEU A 179 3.77 27.28 -14.34
C LEU A 179 4.94 26.30 -14.30
N PRO A 180 5.59 26.08 -13.14
CA PRO A 180 6.63 25.06 -13.00
C PRO A 180 6.02 23.66 -13.13
N GLN A 181 6.80 22.70 -13.66
CA GLN A 181 6.36 21.30 -13.75
C GLN A 181 6.30 20.67 -12.37
N LYS A 182 7.29 20.94 -11.52
CA LYS A 182 7.41 20.37 -10.18
C LYS A 182 7.19 21.45 -9.13
N GLU A 183 6.62 21.04 -8.01
CA GLU A 183 6.53 21.85 -6.81
C GLU A 183 7.77 21.73 -5.95
N GLU A 184 8.02 22.74 -5.11
CA GLU A 184 9.04 22.66 -4.08
C GLU A 184 8.61 21.65 -3.02
N SER A 185 9.55 20.81 -2.61
CA SER A 185 9.33 19.90 -1.49
C SER A 185 9.20 20.66 -0.18
N CYS A 186 8.31 20.24 0.69
CA CYS A 186 8.21 20.78 2.03
C CYS A 186 9.57 20.67 2.74
N ARG A 187 10.06 21.79 3.28
CA ARG A 187 11.40 21.87 3.91
C ARG A 187 11.49 21.06 5.19
N ASP A 188 10.41 21.06 6.00
CA ASP A 188 10.37 20.35 7.30
C ASP A 188 10.48 18.83 7.14
N CYS A 189 9.87 18.25 6.11
CA CYS A 189 9.82 16.81 5.92
C CYS A 189 10.58 16.32 4.68
N MET A 190 11.25 17.19 3.94
CA MET A 190 11.95 16.83 2.69
C MET A 190 11.08 16.01 1.73
N GLY A 191 9.80 16.40 1.59
CA GLY A 191 8.83 15.72 0.74
C GLY A 191 8.28 14.40 1.30
N LYS A 192 8.59 14.04 2.56
CA LYS A 192 8.09 12.81 3.20
C LYS A 192 6.64 12.91 3.69
N GLY A 193 6.13 14.12 3.84
CA GLY A 193 4.83 14.43 4.44
C GLY A 193 4.94 14.64 5.94
N CYS A 194 4.38 15.74 6.45
CA CYS A 194 4.32 16.10 7.87
C CYS A 194 3.06 16.94 8.14
N ILE A 195 2.82 17.26 9.40
CA ILE A 195 1.67 18.06 9.81
C ILE A 195 1.65 19.45 9.16
N PHE A 196 2.80 20.10 8.98
CA PHE A 196 2.91 21.43 8.38
C PHE A 196 2.50 21.49 6.91
N CYS A 197 2.69 20.41 6.17
CA CYS A 197 2.25 20.29 4.78
C CYS A 197 1.01 19.40 4.61
N ASN A 198 0.25 19.15 5.67
CA ASN A 198 -0.92 18.27 5.68
C ASN A 198 -0.63 16.89 5.03
N ASN A 199 0.55 16.34 5.29
CA ASN A 199 1.09 15.10 4.73
C ASN A 199 1.31 15.11 3.21
N HIS A 200 1.12 16.22 2.51
CA HIS A 200 1.26 16.29 1.05
C HIS A 200 2.73 16.23 0.58
N GLY A 201 3.66 16.73 1.38
CA GLY A 201 5.10 16.75 1.08
C GLY A 201 5.53 17.86 0.12
N ILE A 202 4.61 18.74 -0.32
CA ILE A 202 4.85 19.89 -1.20
C ILE A 202 4.43 21.19 -0.52
N VAL A 203 4.99 22.33 -0.98
CA VAL A 203 4.76 23.65 -0.37
C VAL A 203 3.52 24.32 -0.95
N SER A 204 3.30 24.21 -2.28
CA SER A 204 2.20 24.88 -2.96
C SER A 204 1.47 23.95 -3.94
N PHE A 205 0.37 24.47 -4.50
CA PHE A 205 -0.44 23.77 -5.50
C PHE A 205 -0.59 24.60 -6.79
N ASP A 206 0.35 25.50 -7.04
CA ASP A 206 0.24 26.47 -8.13
C ASP A 206 0.78 25.94 -9.46
N GLY A 207 1.80 25.09 -9.42
CA GLY A 207 2.38 24.47 -10.61
C GLY A 207 1.60 23.25 -11.11
N VAL A 208 2.16 22.59 -12.12
CA VAL A 208 1.56 21.40 -12.75
C VAL A 208 1.39 20.27 -11.74
N GLU A 209 2.45 19.97 -10.99
CA GLU A 209 2.44 18.95 -9.94
C GLU A 209 1.38 19.22 -8.88
N GLY A 210 1.31 20.44 -8.41
CA GLY A 210 0.38 20.87 -7.38
C GLY A 210 -1.07 20.74 -7.83
N LYS A 211 -1.42 21.27 -8.99
CA LYS A 211 -2.79 21.21 -9.55
C LYS A 211 -3.24 19.75 -9.78
N ILE A 212 -2.37 18.91 -10.35
CA ILE A 212 -2.68 17.49 -10.54
C ILE A 212 -2.80 16.78 -9.18
N SER A 213 -1.91 17.08 -8.22
CA SER A 213 -2.00 16.51 -6.87
C SER A 213 -3.31 16.84 -6.18
N LYS A 214 -3.73 18.10 -6.20
CA LYS A 214 -4.99 18.56 -5.61
C LYS A 214 -6.19 17.79 -6.19
N PHE A 215 -6.25 17.66 -7.52
CA PHE A 215 -7.28 16.88 -8.19
C PHE A 215 -7.27 15.40 -7.73
N LEU A 216 -6.10 14.78 -7.61
CA LEU A 216 -5.98 13.39 -7.17
C LEU A 216 -6.32 13.21 -5.68
N TYR A 217 -5.98 14.18 -4.82
CA TYR A 217 -6.40 14.18 -3.40
C TYR A 217 -7.92 14.21 -3.27
N GLU A 218 -8.59 15.05 -4.03
CA GLU A 218 -10.04 15.16 -4.00
C GLU A 218 -10.74 13.89 -4.51
N LYS A 219 -10.22 13.29 -5.58
CA LYS A 219 -10.79 12.09 -6.21
C LYS A 219 -10.56 10.81 -5.41
N PHE A 220 -9.34 10.59 -4.95
CA PHE A 220 -8.94 9.33 -4.31
C PHE A 220 -8.88 9.42 -2.78
N LYS A 221 -9.05 10.61 -2.21
CA LYS A 221 -8.86 10.88 -0.78
C LYS A 221 -7.51 10.29 -0.30
N THR A 222 -6.46 10.55 -1.08
CA THR A 222 -5.10 10.11 -0.80
C THR A 222 -4.35 11.15 0.01
N GLU A 223 -3.39 10.74 0.82
CA GLU A 223 -2.61 11.67 1.65
C GLU A 223 -1.48 12.32 0.83
N ARG A 224 -0.86 11.57 -0.07
CA ARG A 224 0.27 12.04 -0.86
C ARG A 224 0.32 11.40 -2.23
N VAL A 225 0.78 12.17 -3.21
CA VAL A 225 1.05 11.70 -4.57
C VAL A 225 2.54 11.83 -4.85
N LYS A 226 3.14 10.80 -5.44
CA LYS A 226 4.51 10.83 -5.96
C LYS A 226 4.48 10.72 -7.47
N PHE A 227 5.10 11.67 -8.17
CA PHE A 227 5.16 11.66 -9.62
C PHE A 227 6.45 11.03 -10.14
N THR A 228 6.34 10.36 -11.27
CA THR A 228 7.44 10.00 -12.15
C THR A 228 7.22 10.71 -13.47
N TRP A 229 7.95 11.78 -13.67
CA TRP A 229 7.88 12.63 -14.86
C TRP A 229 8.65 12.00 -16.00
N ILE A 230 8.09 12.01 -17.20
CA ILE A 230 8.78 11.57 -18.41
C ILE A 230 9.33 12.82 -19.11
N GLY A 231 10.61 13.08 -18.85
CA GLY A 231 11.28 14.31 -19.25
C GLY A 231 10.85 15.54 -18.46
N GLY A 232 11.72 16.55 -18.44
CA GLY A 232 11.47 17.84 -17.82
C GLY A 232 10.91 18.87 -18.81
N GLU A 233 10.29 19.92 -18.30
CA GLU A 233 9.92 21.12 -19.03
C GLU A 233 10.26 22.36 -18.21
N ASP A 234 10.56 23.42 -18.93
CA ASP A 234 10.77 24.72 -18.34
C ASP A 234 9.40 25.39 -18.02
N LYS A 235 9.38 26.21 -16.95
CA LYS A 235 8.17 26.96 -16.57
C LYS A 235 7.64 27.86 -17.67
N THR A 236 8.51 28.35 -18.56
CA THR A 236 8.15 29.20 -19.69
C THR A 236 7.62 28.43 -20.90
N SER A 237 7.68 27.11 -20.89
CA SER A 237 7.20 26.25 -21.97
C SER A 237 5.68 26.08 -21.92
N LEU A 238 5.06 25.89 -23.10
CA LEU A 238 3.71 25.32 -23.25
C LEU A 238 3.84 23.84 -23.55
N VAL A 239 2.83 23.07 -23.14
CA VAL A 239 2.69 21.65 -23.47
C VAL A 239 1.42 21.48 -24.28
N MET A 240 1.55 21.12 -25.54
CA MET A 240 0.45 21.10 -26.53
C MET A 240 0.24 19.72 -27.12
N GLY A 241 -0.78 19.61 -28.00
CA GLY A 241 -1.11 18.39 -28.75
C GLY A 241 -1.53 17.25 -27.82
N ASN A 242 -0.90 16.10 -27.95
CA ASN A 242 -1.21 14.93 -27.11
C ASN A 242 -0.69 15.03 -25.68
N GLY A 243 -0.15 16.21 -25.27
CA GLY A 243 0.33 16.44 -23.92
C GLY A 243 1.55 15.62 -23.53
N ARG A 244 2.08 15.93 -22.37
CA ARG A 244 3.24 15.23 -21.77
C ARG A 244 2.78 14.10 -20.86
N PRO A 245 3.34 12.89 -21.01
CA PRO A 245 2.98 11.77 -20.14
C PRO A 245 3.61 11.91 -18.74
N PHE A 246 2.90 11.36 -17.75
CA PHE A 246 3.37 11.23 -16.37
C PHE A 246 2.83 9.95 -15.74
N PHE A 247 3.50 9.51 -14.69
CA PHE A 247 2.99 8.51 -13.77
C PHE A 247 2.80 9.11 -12.39
N ALA A 248 1.79 8.63 -11.69
CA ALA A 248 1.52 9.02 -10.31
C ALA A 248 1.31 7.79 -9.42
N LYS A 249 1.96 7.79 -8.25
CA LYS A 249 1.78 6.81 -7.18
C LYS A 249 1.04 7.48 -6.04
N LEU A 250 -0.18 7.06 -5.80
CA LEU A 250 -1.02 7.56 -4.70
C LEU A 250 -0.73 6.74 -3.45
N LEU A 251 -0.37 7.40 -2.37
CA LEU A 251 -0.07 6.77 -1.09
C LEU A 251 -1.27 6.92 -0.15
N SER A 252 -1.59 5.84 0.57
CA SER A 252 -2.72 5.79 1.50
C SER A 252 -4.08 6.21 0.90
N PRO A 253 -4.46 5.74 -0.32
CA PRO A 253 -5.74 6.12 -0.91
C PRO A 253 -6.90 5.53 -0.12
N LYS A 254 -7.89 6.37 0.25
CA LYS A 254 -9.13 5.91 0.88
C LYS A 254 -10.16 5.43 -0.13
N LYS A 255 -10.16 6.01 -1.34
CA LYS A 255 -11.02 5.61 -2.47
C LYS A 255 -10.22 4.91 -3.56
N ARG A 256 -10.78 3.83 -4.11
CA ARG A 256 -10.15 3.03 -5.17
C ARG A 256 -11.00 2.91 -6.42
N ASN A 257 -12.33 2.85 -6.28
CA ASN A 257 -13.26 2.68 -7.39
C ASN A 257 -13.70 4.05 -7.94
N VAL A 258 -12.70 4.85 -8.33
CA VAL A 258 -12.93 6.19 -8.86
C VAL A 258 -13.12 6.11 -10.36
N ARG A 259 -14.22 6.69 -10.86
CA ARG A 259 -14.44 6.89 -12.29
C ARG A 259 -13.57 8.05 -12.79
N LEU A 260 -12.68 7.77 -13.72
CA LEU A 260 -11.79 8.73 -14.32
C LEU A 260 -12.40 9.23 -15.64
N ALA A 261 -12.53 10.53 -15.80
CA ALA A 261 -12.98 11.14 -17.03
C ALA A 261 -11.89 11.08 -18.11
N LYS A 262 -12.27 10.99 -19.38
CA LYS A 262 -11.32 11.03 -20.51
C LYS A 262 -10.50 12.32 -20.53
N LYS A 263 -11.11 13.44 -20.12
CA LYS A 263 -10.46 14.75 -19.97
C LYS A 263 -10.92 15.41 -18.68
N SER A 264 -10.02 16.08 -17.99
CA SER A 264 -10.30 16.86 -16.78
C SER A 264 -9.59 18.20 -16.89
N ASN A 265 -10.37 19.29 -16.84
CA ASN A 265 -9.83 20.65 -16.87
C ASN A 265 -9.49 21.11 -15.44
N LEU A 266 -8.27 21.56 -15.22
CA LEU A 266 -7.76 22.09 -13.96
C LEU A 266 -7.34 23.56 -14.12
N ASN A 267 -8.14 24.37 -14.79
CA ASN A 267 -7.87 25.72 -15.23
C ASN A 267 -6.77 25.74 -16.34
N GLU A 268 -5.56 26.13 -16.00
CA GLU A 268 -4.45 26.28 -16.96
C GLU A 268 -3.82 24.95 -17.40
N ILE A 269 -4.34 23.83 -16.92
CA ILE A 269 -3.88 22.48 -17.23
C ILE A 269 -5.06 21.58 -17.55
N MET A 270 -4.93 20.80 -18.60
CA MET A 270 -5.88 19.74 -18.93
C MET A 270 -5.19 18.39 -18.78
N ILE A 271 -5.78 17.51 -17.98
CA ILE A 271 -5.38 16.09 -17.89
C ILE A 271 -6.23 15.31 -18.89
N HIS A 272 -5.60 14.37 -19.59
CA HIS A 272 -6.30 13.39 -20.42
C HIS A 272 -5.62 12.03 -20.35
N ASP A 273 -6.31 10.99 -20.82
CA ASP A 273 -5.87 9.58 -20.77
C ASP A 273 -5.50 9.09 -19.37
N LEU A 274 -6.09 9.70 -18.32
CA LEU A 274 -5.83 9.27 -16.95
C LEU A 274 -6.46 7.90 -16.71
N ARG A 275 -5.61 6.92 -16.38
CA ARG A 275 -6.05 5.55 -16.13
C ARG A 275 -5.22 4.87 -15.04
N LYS A 276 -5.80 3.86 -14.39
CA LYS A 276 -5.08 3.00 -13.45
C LYS A 276 -4.16 2.06 -14.21
N ILE A 277 -3.02 1.78 -13.60
CA ILE A 277 -2.04 0.80 -14.06
C ILE A 277 -1.61 -0.06 -12.86
N ASP A 278 -1.06 -1.23 -13.11
CA ASP A 278 -0.67 -2.15 -12.03
C ASP A 278 0.61 -1.70 -11.33
N HIS A 279 1.55 -1.15 -12.08
CA HIS A 279 2.82 -0.63 -11.57
C HIS A 279 3.39 0.43 -12.51
N ILE A 280 4.28 1.27 -12.00
CA ILE A 280 5.06 2.19 -12.81
C ILE A 280 6.18 1.39 -13.47
N PRO A 281 6.38 1.49 -14.80
CA PRO A 281 7.48 0.80 -15.48
C PRO A 281 8.83 1.17 -14.88
N ASN A 282 9.70 0.17 -14.71
CA ASN A 282 11.07 0.37 -14.28
C ASN A 282 11.97 0.82 -15.45
N GLY A 283 13.01 1.59 -15.14
CA GLY A 283 14.00 2.01 -16.11
C GLY A 283 13.68 3.35 -16.81
N SER A 284 14.45 3.64 -17.86
CA SER A 284 14.32 4.87 -18.64
C SER A 284 13.14 4.77 -19.61
N ILE A 285 12.10 5.55 -19.36
CA ILE A 285 10.93 5.62 -20.23
C ILE A 285 11.18 6.68 -21.29
N GLN A 286 11.22 6.25 -22.53
CA GLN A 286 11.38 7.14 -23.67
C GLN A 286 10.04 7.50 -24.29
N PHE A 287 9.89 8.72 -24.76
CA PHE A 287 8.78 9.15 -25.59
C PHE A 287 9.24 10.12 -26.66
N LYS A 288 8.56 10.10 -27.80
CA LYS A 288 8.87 11.03 -28.89
C LYS A 288 8.16 12.37 -28.63
N SER A 289 8.93 13.46 -28.69
CA SER A 289 8.38 14.81 -28.57
C SER A 289 8.94 15.72 -29.67
N LYS A 290 8.14 16.71 -30.07
CA LYS A 290 8.59 17.80 -30.93
C LYS A 290 8.62 19.07 -30.09
N THR A 291 9.74 19.78 -30.09
CA THR A 291 9.91 21.05 -29.37
C THR A 291 10.03 22.17 -30.39
N LYS A 292 9.24 23.22 -30.21
CA LYS A 292 9.39 24.48 -30.96
C LYS A 292 10.01 25.51 -30.02
N MET A 293 11.17 26.03 -30.38
CA MET A 293 11.84 27.11 -29.66
C MET A 293 11.89 28.36 -30.52
N LEU A 294 11.68 29.52 -29.90
CA LEU A 294 11.95 30.82 -30.48
C LEU A 294 13.17 31.38 -29.77
N VAL A 295 14.22 31.65 -30.54
CA VAL A 295 15.46 32.23 -30.03
C VAL A 295 15.62 33.58 -30.68
N SER A 296 15.85 34.62 -29.88
CA SER A 296 16.18 35.94 -30.35
C SER A 296 17.64 36.27 -29.94
N THR A 297 18.37 36.97 -30.82
CA THR A 297 19.73 37.46 -30.54
C THR A 297 19.72 38.98 -30.53
N LYS A 298 20.55 39.58 -29.67
CA LYS A 298 20.69 41.04 -29.62
C LYS A 298 21.42 41.60 -30.85
N ASN A 299 22.26 40.80 -31.49
CA ASN A 299 23.06 41.19 -32.64
C ASN A 299 22.53 40.56 -33.93
N ASN A 300 22.54 41.28 -35.02
CA ASN A 300 22.21 40.76 -36.34
C ASN A 300 23.22 39.66 -36.74
N LEU A 301 22.73 38.53 -37.15
CA LEU A 301 23.55 37.45 -37.66
C LEU A 301 23.83 37.64 -39.14
N SER A 302 25.10 37.49 -39.53
CA SER A 302 25.48 37.53 -40.94
C SER A 302 24.87 36.35 -41.71
N SER A 303 24.63 36.53 -43.02
CA SER A 303 24.09 35.49 -43.89
C SER A 303 24.88 34.19 -43.87
N ASN A 304 26.22 34.27 -43.70
CA ASN A 304 27.08 33.09 -43.60
C ASN A 304 26.86 32.32 -42.27
N LYS A 305 26.61 33.01 -41.14
CA LYS A 305 26.26 32.36 -39.87
C LYS A 305 24.86 31.69 -39.94
N LEU A 306 23.90 32.32 -40.61
CA LEU A 306 22.58 31.75 -40.84
C LEU A 306 22.62 30.51 -41.74
N LYS A 307 23.47 30.50 -42.79
CA LYS A 307 23.69 29.30 -43.62
C LYS A 307 24.28 28.15 -42.82
N LYS A 308 25.27 28.42 -41.94
CA LYS A 308 25.83 27.40 -41.02
C LYS A 308 24.78 26.83 -40.07
N LEU A 309 23.84 27.64 -39.54
CA LEU A 309 22.76 27.16 -38.70
C LEU A 309 21.83 26.18 -39.43
N LYS A 310 21.59 26.36 -40.74
CA LYS A 310 20.81 25.42 -41.54
C LYS A 310 21.39 24.01 -41.58
N GLN A 311 22.74 23.90 -41.60
CA GLN A 311 23.45 22.61 -41.59
C GLN A 311 23.16 21.77 -40.34
N LEU A 312 22.74 22.42 -39.21
CA LEU A 312 22.31 21.71 -38.00
C LEU A 312 21.06 20.86 -38.18
N THR A 313 20.32 21.00 -39.31
CA THR A 313 19.17 20.11 -39.60
C THR A 313 19.57 18.80 -40.18
N ASP A 314 20.79 18.66 -40.67
CA ASP A 314 21.26 17.50 -41.43
C ASP A 314 21.88 16.42 -40.52
N THR A 315 22.44 16.84 -39.37
CA THR A 315 23.12 15.94 -38.44
C THR A 315 22.49 16.00 -37.02
N PRO A 316 22.47 14.90 -36.28
CA PRO A 316 22.12 14.93 -34.86
C PRO A 316 23.09 15.77 -34.06
N ILE A 317 22.57 16.60 -33.16
CA ILE A 317 23.36 17.42 -32.24
C ILE A 317 23.53 16.63 -30.94
N GLU A 318 24.77 16.46 -30.51
CA GLU A 318 25.11 15.92 -29.20
C GLU A 318 25.11 17.03 -28.17
N ILE A 319 24.33 16.85 -27.12
CA ILE A 319 24.23 17.78 -25.99
C ILE A 319 24.70 17.03 -24.76
N THR A 320 25.72 17.58 -24.08
CA THR A 320 26.20 17.06 -22.81
C THR A 320 25.65 17.94 -21.70
N ASP A 321 24.94 17.36 -20.75
CA ASP A 321 24.43 18.03 -19.56
C ASP A 321 24.78 17.17 -18.35
N SER A 322 25.63 17.72 -17.44
CA SER A 322 25.96 17.13 -16.14
C SER A 322 26.18 15.61 -16.17
N ASN A 323 27.05 15.09 -17.02
CA ASN A 323 27.40 13.68 -17.22
C ASN A 323 26.38 12.84 -18.02
N LYS A 324 25.36 13.44 -18.65
CA LYS A 324 24.45 12.74 -19.56
C LYS A 324 24.59 13.27 -20.97
N GLN A 325 24.80 12.38 -21.92
CA GLN A 325 24.82 12.72 -23.34
C GLN A 325 23.45 12.45 -23.97
N TYR A 326 22.95 13.42 -24.71
CA TYR A 326 21.70 13.33 -25.44
C TYR A 326 21.94 13.62 -26.92
N LYS A 327 21.33 12.79 -27.80
CA LYS A 327 21.28 13.08 -29.23
C LYS A 327 19.93 13.72 -29.56
N LYS A 328 19.95 14.95 -30.12
CA LYS A 328 18.76 15.65 -30.58
C LYS A 328 18.89 15.99 -32.04
N ARG A 329 17.76 15.95 -32.77
CA ARG A 329 17.72 16.30 -34.18
C ARG A 329 16.83 17.54 -34.37
N ILE A 330 17.33 18.53 -35.11
CA ILE A 330 16.54 19.71 -35.54
C ILE A 330 15.86 19.31 -36.84
N TYR A 331 14.55 19.25 -36.85
CA TYR A 331 13.76 18.88 -38.03
C TYR A 331 13.45 20.06 -38.95
N LYS A 332 13.41 21.27 -38.40
CA LYS A 332 13.11 22.49 -39.17
C LYS A 332 13.66 23.71 -38.46
N LEU A 333 14.34 24.53 -39.19
CA LEU A 333 14.86 25.82 -38.75
C LEU A 333 14.30 26.89 -39.68
N LYS A 334 13.72 27.95 -39.13
CA LYS A 334 13.31 29.15 -39.84
C LYS A 334 13.88 30.36 -39.13
N TYR A 335 14.35 31.32 -39.87
CA TYR A 335 14.78 32.62 -39.35
C TYR A 335 14.08 33.73 -40.16
N LYS A 336 13.83 34.83 -39.49
CA LYS A 336 13.33 36.07 -40.09
C LYS A 336 14.42 37.12 -40.05
#